data_7b29d2721efe450c46dc85ed1af53abe
#
_entry.id   7b29d2721efe450c46dc85ed1af53abe
#
_cell.length_a   1.000
_cell.length_b   1.000
_cell.length_c   1.000
_cell.angle_alpha   90.00
_cell.angle_beta   90.00
_cell.angle_gamma   90.00
#
_symmetry.space_group_name_H-M   'P 1'
#
loop_
_entity.id
_entity.type
_entity.pdbx_description
1 polymer ?
#
loop_
_entity_poly.entity_id
_entity_poly.type
_entity_poly.pdbx_seq_one_letter_code
_entity_poly.pdbx_strand_id
1 'polypeptide(L)'
;MKAYFLLAALGLGLPLPGRAQRTWVIAKQELLFTAPPFRQCHASTLVEVARNKFLVACFGGSQESRPDVAIWLASLDAHGASAPQRVADGVVNDTLRYPSWNPVLFQVRGGNLLLFYKVGPNPREWWGLVKSSADGGRTWSAARRLPPGVLGPIKNKLVQLANGTILAPSSVEEANGRWKIHLEKSTDLGQTWQVLPVDNDSPLDVIQPSILTYPGNRLQLLCRSKQGRIVQAWSPDGGASWGRLSPTSLLNPNSGTDAVTLKSGTQLLVYNPALPGKDWFNGRSTLRVAASTDGVAWHDVATLENGTTEEYSYPAIIEAQDGRVHITYTYNRQNIKHVVLQAQ
;
A
#
# COMPACT_ATOMS: atom_id res chain seq x y z
N MET A 1 -50.95 37.78 -38.02
CA MET A 1 -50.69 36.89 -36.89
C MET A 1 -50.14 35.57 -37.42
N LYS A 2 -48.83 35.33 -37.31
CA LYS A 2 -48.18 34.06 -37.66
C LYS A 2 -47.85 33.31 -36.37
N ALA A 3 -48.46 32.17 -36.16
CA ALA A 3 -48.20 31.32 -35.00
C ALA A 3 -46.96 30.45 -35.29
N TYR A 4 -45.95 30.48 -34.44
CA TYR A 4 -44.81 29.55 -34.43
C TYR A 4 -45.09 28.40 -33.46
N PHE A 5 -45.14 27.18 -33.98
CA PHE A 5 -45.18 25.94 -33.19
C PHE A 5 -43.73 25.60 -32.82
N LEU A 6 -43.44 25.55 -31.53
CA LEU A 6 -42.18 24.96 -30.99
C LEU A 6 -42.38 23.47 -30.82
N LEU A 7 -41.68 22.64 -31.61
CA LEU A 7 -41.54 21.22 -31.36
C LEU A 7 -40.47 20.99 -30.28
N ALA A 8 -40.89 20.53 -29.11
CA ALA A 8 -39.98 20.04 -28.08
C ALA A 8 -39.60 18.57 -28.41
N ALA A 9 -38.37 18.35 -28.79
CA ALA A 9 -37.82 16.99 -28.94
C ALA A 9 -37.50 16.39 -27.57
N LEU A 10 -38.30 15.44 -27.10
CA LEU A 10 -37.96 14.60 -25.95
C LEU A 10 -36.85 13.61 -26.37
N GLY A 11 -35.64 13.86 -25.98
CA GLY A 11 -34.55 12.91 -26.08
C GLY A 11 -34.74 11.76 -25.06
N LEU A 12 -35.18 10.61 -25.49
CA LEU A 12 -35.13 9.37 -24.73
C LEU A 12 -33.64 8.95 -24.58
N GLY A 13 -33.04 9.28 -23.45
CA GLY A 13 -31.75 8.75 -23.07
C GLY A 13 -31.88 7.24 -22.82
N LEU A 14 -31.37 6.43 -23.74
CA LEU A 14 -31.21 4.99 -23.50
C LEU A 14 -30.27 4.80 -22.30
N PRO A 15 -30.63 3.98 -21.30
CA PRO A 15 -29.71 3.65 -20.22
C PRO A 15 -28.51 2.91 -20.82
N LEU A 16 -27.31 3.43 -20.57
CA LEU A 16 -26.07 2.73 -20.88
C LEU A 16 -26.11 1.35 -20.18
N PRO A 17 -25.75 0.27 -20.88
CA PRO A 17 -25.74 -1.06 -20.26
C PRO A 17 -24.81 -1.01 -19.04
N GLY A 18 -25.39 -1.27 -17.87
CA GLY A 18 -24.65 -1.40 -16.63
C GLY A 18 -23.54 -2.42 -16.83
N ARG A 19 -22.28 -2.01 -16.66
CA ARG A 19 -21.14 -2.93 -16.68
C ARG A 19 -21.43 -3.99 -15.63
N ALA A 20 -21.60 -5.26 -16.05
CA ALA A 20 -21.80 -6.37 -15.12
C ALA A 20 -20.72 -6.32 -14.05
N GLN A 21 -21.12 -6.32 -12.79
CA GLN A 21 -20.22 -6.29 -11.66
C GLN A 21 -19.41 -7.59 -11.68
N ARG A 22 -18.09 -7.49 -11.84
CA ARG A 22 -17.22 -8.66 -11.86
C ARG A 22 -17.30 -9.39 -10.53
N THR A 23 -17.54 -10.70 -10.58
CA THR A 23 -17.44 -11.57 -9.42
C THR A 23 -15.97 -11.89 -9.15
N TRP A 24 -15.56 -11.86 -7.90
CA TRP A 24 -14.20 -12.14 -7.49
C TRP A 24 -14.15 -13.44 -6.69
N VAL A 25 -13.20 -14.31 -7.02
CA VAL A 25 -13.00 -15.58 -6.32
C VAL A 25 -11.58 -15.70 -5.83
N ILE A 26 -11.41 -16.33 -4.66
CA ILE A 26 -10.10 -16.69 -4.11
C ILE A 26 -9.63 -17.93 -4.89
N ALA A 27 -8.65 -17.76 -5.77
CA ALA A 27 -8.08 -18.83 -6.58
C ALA A 27 -6.98 -19.63 -5.83
N LYS A 28 -6.25 -18.97 -4.91
CA LYS A 28 -5.20 -19.59 -4.08
C LYS A 28 -5.07 -18.83 -2.77
N GLN A 29 -4.72 -19.55 -1.70
CA GLN A 29 -4.27 -18.98 -0.44
C GLN A 29 -3.25 -19.88 0.23
N GLU A 30 -2.22 -19.30 0.82
CA GLU A 30 -1.13 -20.03 1.47
C GLU A 30 -0.41 -19.17 2.52
N LEU A 31 0.16 -19.80 3.55
CA LEU A 31 1.15 -19.16 4.41
C LEU A 31 2.51 -19.27 3.72
N LEU A 32 3.25 -18.15 3.66
CA LEU A 32 4.49 -18.11 2.86
C LEU A 32 5.65 -18.83 3.53
N PHE A 33 5.71 -18.88 4.85
CA PHE A 33 6.91 -19.37 5.54
C PHE A 33 6.59 -20.62 6.36
N THR A 34 7.23 -21.75 6.04
CA THR A 34 7.08 -23.00 6.79
C THR A 34 7.87 -22.95 8.10
N ALA A 35 9.10 -22.43 8.08
CA ALA A 35 9.98 -22.30 9.23
C ALA A 35 10.75 -20.97 9.16
N PRO A 36 10.09 -19.85 9.50
CA PRO A 36 10.75 -18.54 9.41
C PRO A 36 11.87 -18.42 10.45
N PRO A 37 12.98 -17.73 10.11
CA PRO A 37 14.10 -17.51 11.03
C PRO A 37 13.84 -16.40 12.06
N PHE A 38 12.59 -16.01 12.25
CA PHE A 38 12.13 -14.97 13.17
C PHE A 38 10.89 -15.46 13.93
N ARG A 39 10.71 -14.94 15.13
CA ARG A 39 9.54 -15.25 15.96
C ARG A 39 8.29 -14.49 15.51
N GLN A 40 8.49 -13.24 15.09
CA GLN A 40 7.42 -12.36 14.61
C GLN A 40 7.81 -11.69 13.30
N CYS A 41 6.82 -11.46 12.43
CA CYS A 41 6.97 -10.65 11.23
C CYS A 41 5.74 -9.78 10.99
N HIS A 42 5.92 -8.69 10.25
CA HIS A 42 4.86 -7.73 9.99
C HIS A 42 5.11 -6.91 8.72
N ALA A 43 4.05 -6.23 8.23
CA ALA A 43 4.10 -5.24 7.15
C ALA A 43 4.76 -5.77 5.88
N SER A 44 4.11 -6.73 5.24
CA SER A 44 4.58 -7.26 3.97
C SER A 44 4.40 -6.29 2.81
N THR A 45 5.26 -6.44 1.82
CA THR A 45 5.19 -5.82 0.49
C THR A 45 5.46 -6.88 -0.56
N LEU A 46 4.88 -6.73 -1.76
CA LEU A 46 5.15 -7.64 -2.87
C LEU A 46 5.30 -6.89 -4.19
N VAL A 47 6.07 -7.47 -5.11
CA VAL A 47 6.27 -6.96 -6.47
C VAL A 47 6.44 -8.12 -7.45
N GLU A 48 5.89 -8.00 -8.64
CA GLU A 48 6.17 -8.92 -9.74
C GLU A 48 7.44 -8.47 -10.46
N VAL A 49 8.49 -9.32 -10.47
CA VAL A 49 9.79 -9.05 -11.11
C VAL A 49 9.92 -9.69 -12.49
N ALA A 50 9.14 -10.71 -12.75
CA ALA A 50 8.93 -11.33 -14.05
C ALA A 50 7.57 -12.03 -14.03
N ARG A 51 7.02 -12.39 -15.19
CA ARG A 51 5.70 -13.02 -15.29
C ARG A 51 5.59 -14.21 -14.34
N ASN A 52 4.64 -14.15 -13.39
CA ASN A 52 4.38 -15.14 -12.34
C ASN A 52 5.59 -15.40 -11.42
N LYS A 53 6.52 -14.45 -11.32
CA LYS A 53 7.63 -14.46 -10.35
C LYS A 53 7.57 -13.20 -9.50
N PHE A 54 7.45 -13.38 -8.21
CA PHE A 54 7.28 -12.30 -7.26
C PHE A 54 8.43 -12.29 -6.24
N LEU A 55 8.65 -11.13 -5.67
CA LEU A 55 9.37 -10.97 -4.43
C LEU A 55 8.42 -10.47 -3.36
N VAL A 56 8.55 -11.02 -2.17
CA VAL A 56 7.82 -10.60 -0.98
C VAL A 56 8.84 -10.24 0.10
N ALA A 57 8.69 -9.06 0.69
CA ALA A 57 9.49 -8.65 1.83
C ALA A 57 8.60 -8.33 3.03
N CYS A 58 9.12 -8.52 4.24
CA CYS A 58 8.52 -8.10 5.50
C CYS A 58 9.62 -7.71 6.49
N PHE A 59 9.27 -7.04 7.57
CA PHE A 59 10.19 -6.98 8.69
C PHE A 59 9.92 -8.14 9.66
N GLY A 60 10.97 -8.64 10.32
CA GLY A 60 10.84 -9.75 11.27
C GLY A 60 12.03 -9.84 12.22
N GLY A 61 11.76 -10.33 13.43
CA GLY A 61 12.72 -10.50 14.52
C GLY A 61 12.05 -11.16 15.72
N SER A 62 12.59 -10.94 16.92
CA SER A 62 12.00 -11.48 18.16
C SER A 62 10.62 -10.87 18.46
N GLN A 63 10.49 -9.57 18.26
CA GLN A 63 9.26 -8.80 18.42
C GLN A 63 9.44 -7.43 17.72
N GLU A 64 8.35 -6.83 17.23
CA GLU A 64 8.37 -5.45 16.70
C GLU A 64 9.04 -4.48 17.67
N SER A 65 9.79 -3.51 17.15
CA SER A 65 10.58 -2.52 17.91
C SER A 65 11.84 -3.07 18.62
N ARG A 66 12.16 -4.35 18.47
CA ARG A 66 13.41 -4.88 19.04
C ARG A 66 14.59 -4.67 18.08
N PRO A 67 15.82 -4.45 18.61
CA PRO A 67 16.98 -4.20 17.77
C PRO A 67 17.33 -5.33 16.78
N ASP A 68 16.88 -6.56 17.02
CA ASP A 68 17.11 -7.71 16.13
C ASP A 68 16.18 -7.74 14.93
N VAL A 69 15.18 -6.84 14.84
CA VAL A 69 14.28 -6.74 13.70
C VAL A 69 15.03 -6.31 12.45
N ALA A 70 14.92 -7.14 11.42
CA ALA A 70 15.57 -6.94 10.12
C ALA A 70 14.55 -7.03 8.98
N ILE A 71 14.96 -6.70 7.75
CA ILE A 71 14.15 -6.88 6.54
C ILE A 71 14.49 -8.23 5.91
N TRP A 72 13.46 -9.02 5.69
CA TRP A 72 13.51 -10.35 5.11
C TRP A 72 12.83 -10.36 3.75
N LEU A 73 13.42 -11.07 2.80
CA LEU A 73 12.99 -11.19 1.41
C LEU A 73 12.86 -12.66 1.03
N ALA A 74 11.77 -13.01 0.36
CA ALA A 74 11.56 -14.32 -0.24
C ALA A 74 11.14 -14.16 -1.70
N SER A 75 11.55 -15.08 -2.57
CA SER A 75 10.96 -15.24 -3.88
C SER A 75 9.69 -16.08 -3.77
N LEU A 76 8.73 -15.83 -4.67
CA LEU A 76 7.45 -16.54 -4.73
C LEU A 76 7.11 -16.83 -6.18
N ASP A 77 6.82 -18.08 -6.51
CA ASP A 77 6.38 -18.52 -7.83
C ASP A 77 5.34 -19.66 -7.74
N ALA A 78 5.15 -20.41 -8.83
CA ALA A 78 4.20 -21.52 -8.87
C ALA A 78 4.55 -22.67 -7.90
N HIS A 79 5.81 -22.80 -7.48
CA HIS A 79 6.29 -23.83 -6.56
C HIS A 79 6.17 -23.39 -5.09
N GLY A 80 5.76 -22.12 -4.83
CA GLY A 80 5.63 -21.54 -3.50
C GLY A 80 6.71 -20.53 -3.18
N ALA A 81 6.81 -20.16 -1.89
CA ALA A 81 7.81 -19.20 -1.42
C ALA A 81 9.14 -19.89 -1.06
N SER A 82 10.26 -19.23 -1.39
CA SER A 82 11.56 -19.63 -0.88
C SER A 82 11.69 -19.37 0.62
N ALA A 83 12.67 -19.99 1.27
CA ALA A 83 13.07 -19.58 2.61
C ALA A 83 13.45 -18.08 2.62
N PRO A 84 12.97 -17.29 3.61
CA PRO A 84 13.27 -15.87 3.66
C PRO A 84 14.75 -15.62 3.99
N GLN A 85 15.35 -14.68 3.27
CA GLN A 85 16.74 -14.26 3.47
C GLN A 85 16.78 -12.84 4.00
N ARG A 86 17.71 -12.55 4.92
CA ARG A 86 17.91 -11.21 5.45
C ARG A 86 18.59 -10.33 4.37
N VAL A 87 17.88 -9.27 3.93
CA VAL A 87 18.35 -8.37 2.87
C VAL A 87 18.82 -7.01 3.40
N ALA A 88 18.35 -6.61 4.59
CA ALA A 88 18.76 -5.41 5.27
C ALA A 88 18.55 -5.53 6.78
N ASP A 89 19.26 -4.74 7.55
CA ASP A 89 19.12 -4.62 9.00
C ASP A 89 19.43 -3.21 9.48
N GLY A 90 19.33 -2.99 10.78
CA GLY A 90 19.52 -1.69 11.42
C GLY A 90 20.86 -1.53 12.14
N VAL A 91 21.89 -2.29 11.76
CA VAL A 91 23.24 -2.13 12.32
C VAL A 91 23.80 -0.77 11.91
N VAL A 92 24.15 0.04 12.90
CA VAL A 92 24.77 1.36 12.71
C VAL A 92 26.28 1.26 12.88
N ASN A 93 26.72 0.52 13.91
CA ASN A 93 28.12 0.21 14.20
C ASN A 93 28.20 -1.03 15.09
N ASP A 94 29.39 -1.38 15.58
CA ASP A 94 29.65 -2.59 16.37
C ASP A 94 28.84 -2.69 17.68
N THR A 95 28.39 -1.56 18.23
CA THR A 95 27.69 -1.48 19.51
C THR A 95 26.25 -0.98 19.42
N LEU A 96 25.84 -0.43 18.27
CA LEU A 96 24.55 0.21 18.09
C LEU A 96 23.77 -0.42 16.94
N ARG A 97 22.58 -0.89 17.25
CA ARG A 97 21.63 -1.44 16.31
C ARG A 97 20.21 -0.96 16.63
N TYR A 98 19.49 -0.51 15.63
CA TYR A 98 18.07 -0.17 15.71
C TYR A 98 17.20 -1.20 14.97
N PRO A 99 15.90 -1.31 15.29
CA PRO A 99 14.97 -2.07 14.48
C PRO A 99 14.86 -1.52 13.06
N SER A 100 14.63 -2.44 12.12
CA SER A 100 14.23 -2.11 10.75
C SER A 100 12.72 -2.21 10.60
N TRP A 101 12.11 -1.34 9.75
CA TRP A 101 10.66 -1.17 9.66
C TRP A 101 10.18 -1.11 8.22
N ASN A 102 8.95 -1.55 7.99
CA ASN A 102 8.11 -1.31 6.81
C ASN A 102 8.88 -1.32 5.48
N PRO A 103 9.29 -2.49 4.96
CA PRO A 103 9.86 -2.57 3.63
C PRO A 103 8.81 -2.22 2.57
N VAL A 104 9.25 -1.57 1.49
CA VAL A 104 8.45 -1.37 0.28
C VAL A 104 9.28 -1.72 -0.94
N LEU A 105 8.83 -2.71 -1.69
CA LEU A 105 9.41 -3.09 -2.97
C LEU A 105 8.73 -2.32 -4.10
N PHE A 106 9.52 -1.86 -5.07
CA PHE A 106 9.00 -1.17 -6.24
C PHE A 106 9.86 -1.40 -7.48
N GLN A 107 9.27 -1.97 -8.54
CA GLN A 107 9.94 -2.11 -9.84
C GLN A 107 9.75 -0.81 -10.64
N VAL A 108 10.83 -0.09 -10.86
CA VAL A 108 10.82 1.12 -11.69
C VAL A 108 10.71 0.70 -13.15
N ARG A 109 9.76 1.25 -13.90
CA ARG A 109 9.67 1.04 -15.35
C ARG A 109 10.87 1.69 -16.03
N GLY A 110 11.65 0.87 -16.74
CA GLY A 110 12.90 1.31 -17.37
C GLY A 110 14.06 1.52 -16.40
N GLY A 111 13.96 1.00 -15.16
CA GLY A 111 14.97 1.15 -14.12
C GLY A 111 15.11 -0.08 -13.24
N ASN A 112 15.82 0.10 -12.14
CA ASN A 112 16.10 -0.94 -11.16
C ASN A 112 14.87 -1.26 -10.29
N LEU A 113 14.89 -2.43 -9.69
CA LEU A 113 14.05 -2.76 -8.54
C LEU A 113 14.59 -2.02 -7.31
N LEU A 114 13.72 -1.35 -6.59
CA LEU A 114 14.05 -0.62 -5.37
C LEU A 114 13.44 -1.31 -4.15
N LEU A 115 14.20 -1.33 -3.04
CA LEU A 115 13.75 -1.72 -1.72
C LEU A 115 13.94 -0.55 -0.77
N PHE A 116 12.84 0.08 -0.37
CA PHE A 116 12.82 1.09 0.68
C PHE A 116 12.56 0.43 2.03
N TYR A 117 13.16 0.96 3.10
CA TYR A 117 12.88 0.56 4.48
C TYR A 117 13.30 1.67 5.43
N LYS A 118 12.93 1.56 6.70
CA LYS A 118 13.30 2.51 7.73
C LYS A 118 14.16 1.83 8.77
N VAL A 119 15.02 2.62 9.39
CA VAL A 119 15.83 2.23 10.55
C VAL A 119 15.71 3.34 11.59
N GLY A 120 15.54 2.98 12.84
CA GLY A 120 15.46 3.95 13.93
C GLY A 120 14.72 3.36 15.14
N PRO A 121 14.79 4.04 16.30
CA PRO A 121 14.25 3.51 17.55
C PRO A 121 12.73 3.38 17.54
N ASN A 122 12.03 4.23 16.79
CA ASN A 122 10.58 4.26 16.69
C ASN A 122 10.14 5.08 15.46
N PRO A 123 8.83 5.08 15.08
CA PRO A 123 8.32 5.78 13.90
C PRO A 123 8.46 7.31 13.92
N ARG A 124 8.75 7.94 15.06
CA ARG A 124 8.97 9.40 15.15
C ARG A 124 10.41 9.80 14.85
N GLU A 125 11.34 8.86 15.03
CA GLU A 125 12.77 9.11 14.99
C GLU A 125 13.52 8.27 13.95
N TRP A 126 12.82 7.50 13.15
CA TRP A 126 13.41 6.68 12.09
C TRP A 126 13.85 7.53 10.89
N TRP A 127 14.70 6.95 10.07
CA TRP A 127 15.11 7.51 8.79
C TRP A 127 14.93 6.51 7.66
N GLY A 128 14.75 7.03 6.44
CA GLY A 128 14.57 6.22 5.24
C GLY A 128 15.89 5.75 4.65
N LEU A 129 15.90 4.51 4.18
CA LEU A 129 16.98 3.91 3.39
C LEU A 129 16.41 3.28 2.11
N VAL A 130 17.26 3.20 1.10
CA VAL A 130 16.96 2.53 -0.15
C VAL A 130 18.13 1.67 -0.61
N LYS A 131 17.82 0.49 -1.14
CA LYS A 131 18.72 -0.40 -1.88
C LYS A 131 18.15 -0.59 -3.29
N SER A 132 19.02 -0.87 -4.26
CA SER A 132 18.63 -1.14 -5.64
C SER A 132 19.17 -2.49 -6.10
N SER A 133 18.44 -3.14 -7.00
CA SER A 133 18.84 -4.37 -7.67
C SER A 133 18.61 -4.21 -9.18
N ALA A 134 19.63 -4.57 -9.98
CA ALA A 134 19.56 -4.59 -11.43
C ALA A 134 19.23 -5.97 -12.00
N ASP A 135 19.14 -7.00 -11.16
CA ASP A 135 19.04 -8.40 -11.55
C ASP A 135 17.77 -9.10 -11.02
N GLY A 136 16.71 -8.30 -10.74
CA GLY A 136 15.44 -8.81 -10.28
C GLY A 136 15.46 -9.29 -8.81
N GLY A 137 16.30 -8.67 -7.97
CA GLY A 137 16.36 -8.93 -6.53
C GLY A 137 17.30 -10.04 -6.10
N ARG A 138 18.15 -10.57 -7.02
CA ARG A 138 19.16 -11.58 -6.70
C ARG A 138 20.33 -10.98 -5.92
N THR A 139 20.76 -9.79 -6.34
CA THR A 139 21.79 -9.01 -5.62
C THR A 139 21.29 -7.59 -5.36
N TRP A 140 21.82 -6.97 -4.31
CA TRP A 140 21.40 -5.64 -3.86
C TRP A 140 22.60 -4.74 -3.62
N SER A 141 22.46 -3.47 -3.98
CA SER A 141 23.46 -2.44 -3.65
C SER A 141 23.68 -2.32 -2.15
N ALA A 142 24.73 -1.62 -1.74
CA ALA A 142 24.81 -1.07 -0.40
C ALA A 142 23.57 -0.17 -0.12
N ALA A 143 23.16 -0.11 1.16
CA ALA A 143 22.07 0.76 1.56
C ALA A 143 22.49 2.23 1.44
N ARG A 144 21.62 3.05 0.83
CA ARG A 144 21.78 4.51 0.76
C ARG A 144 20.74 5.18 1.66
N ARG A 145 21.18 6.04 2.56
CA ARG A 145 20.26 6.86 3.36
C ARG A 145 19.61 7.91 2.46
N LEU A 146 18.31 8.10 2.62
CA LEU A 146 17.57 9.17 1.94
C LEU A 146 17.94 10.53 2.56
N PRO A 147 17.81 11.63 1.80
CA PRO A 147 18.13 12.96 2.31
C PRO A 147 17.29 13.35 3.55
N PRO A 148 17.74 14.29 4.37
CA PRO A 148 16.92 14.82 5.45
C PRO A 148 15.55 15.29 4.97
N GLY A 149 14.48 14.94 5.70
CA GLY A 149 13.09 15.24 5.34
C GLY A 149 12.47 14.27 4.34
N VAL A 150 13.22 13.35 3.73
CA VAL A 150 12.73 12.30 2.83
C VAL A 150 12.78 10.95 3.55
N LEU A 151 11.65 10.29 3.66
CA LEU A 151 11.53 8.98 4.32
C LEU A 151 11.36 7.83 3.33
N GLY A 152 11.02 8.13 2.07
CA GLY A 152 10.53 7.14 1.13
C GLY A 152 9.09 6.69 1.48
N PRO A 153 8.54 5.74 0.74
CA PRO A 153 7.20 5.22 0.99
C PRO A 153 7.17 4.58 2.38
N ILE A 154 6.16 4.92 3.20
CA ILE A 154 6.12 4.41 4.58
C ILE A 154 5.66 2.96 4.65
N LYS A 155 4.65 2.57 3.87
CA LYS A 155 4.11 1.21 3.87
C LYS A 155 3.63 0.78 2.49
N ASN A 156 2.93 1.64 1.79
CA ASN A 156 2.28 1.31 0.54
C ASN A 156 3.18 1.61 -0.65
N LYS A 157 2.95 0.88 -1.74
CA LYS A 157 3.77 0.98 -2.96
C LYS A 157 3.70 2.35 -3.61
N LEU A 158 4.76 2.69 -4.30
CA LEU A 158 4.86 3.86 -5.15
C LEU A 158 3.99 3.69 -6.41
N VAL A 159 3.71 4.82 -7.05
CA VAL A 159 3.08 4.85 -8.38
C VAL A 159 4.02 5.58 -9.34
N GLN A 160 4.26 4.99 -10.51
CA GLN A 160 4.95 5.67 -11.60
C GLN A 160 3.93 6.09 -12.65
N LEU A 161 3.76 7.41 -12.82
CA LEU A 161 2.83 8.01 -13.76
C LEU A 161 3.26 7.77 -15.21
N ALA A 162 2.38 8.05 -16.18
CA ALA A 162 2.66 7.84 -17.60
C ALA A 162 3.85 8.67 -18.11
N ASN A 163 4.05 9.85 -17.55
CA ASN A 163 5.18 10.75 -17.87
C ASN A 163 6.51 10.35 -17.20
N GLY A 164 6.56 9.20 -16.51
CA GLY A 164 7.75 8.71 -15.82
C GLY A 164 7.91 9.19 -14.38
N THR A 165 7.18 10.22 -13.95
CA THR A 165 7.22 10.69 -12.56
C THR A 165 6.85 9.59 -11.59
N ILE A 166 7.64 9.42 -10.53
CA ILE A 166 7.38 8.48 -9.44
C ILE A 166 6.85 9.27 -8.24
N LEU A 167 5.75 8.81 -7.67
CA LEU A 167 5.16 9.35 -6.44
C LEU A 167 5.25 8.27 -5.35
N ALA A 168 5.94 8.58 -4.25
CA ALA A 168 6.04 7.74 -3.07
C ALA A 168 5.09 8.25 -1.97
N PRO A 169 4.17 7.40 -1.49
CA PRO A 169 3.25 7.78 -0.42
C PRO A 169 3.96 7.71 0.94
N SER A 170 4.10 8.86 1.58
CA SER A 170 4.85 9.02 2.82
C SER A 170 4.01 9.63 3.95
N SER A 171 4.50 9.54 5.17
CA SER A 171 3.85 10.12 6.34
C SER A 171 4.82 10.28 7.50
N VAL A 172 4.49 11.17 8.43
CA VAL A 172 5.24 11.41 9.68
C VAL A 172 4.33 11.27 10.88
N GLU A 173 4.90 10.78 11.97
CA GLU A 173 4.32 10.81 13.30
C GLU A 173 5.08 11.86 14.11
N GLU A 174 4.46 13.02 14.35
CA GLU A 174 5.10 14.14 15.03
C GLU A 174 5.25 13.88 16.54
N ALA A 175 6.19 14.57 17.19
CA ALA A 175 6.45 14.43 18.62
C ALA A 175 5.22 14.78 19.50
N ASN A 176 4.37 15.70 19.02
CA ASN A 176 3.09 16.06 19.68
C ASN A 176 2.00 15.00 19.50
N GLY A 177 2.30 13.86 18.85
CA GLY A 177 1.36 12.77 18.57
C GLY A 177 0.47 12.98 17.35
N ARG A 178 0.62 14.08 16.59
CA ARG A 178 -0.10 14.29 15.34
C ARG A 178 0.48 13.41 14.23
N TRP A 179 -0.39 13.03 13.32
CA TRP A 179 -0.05 12.27 12.12
C TRP A 179 -0.33 13.10 10.87
N LYS A 180 0.65 13.15 9.97
CA LYS A 180 0.53 13.90 8.71
C LYS A 180 1.04 13.07 7.54
N ILE A 181 0.40 13.21 6.40
CA ILE A 181 0.83 12.61 5.15
C ILE A 181 1.51 13.65 4.26
N HIS A 182 2.40 13.17 3.43
CA HIS A 182 2.95 13.90 2.30
C HIS A 182 3.28 12.91 1.17
N LEU A 183 3.55 13.40 0.01
CA LEU A 183 4.13 12.61 -1.07
C LEU A 183 5.58 13.01 -1.27
N GLU A 184 6.35 12.09 -1.79
CA GLU A 184 7.71 12.35 -2.24
C GLU A 184 7.78 12.03 -3.73
N LYS A 185 8.23 13.00 -4.52
CA LYS A 185 8.25 12.96 -5.99
C LYS A 185 9.66 12.78 -6.49
N SER A 186 9.85 11.88 -7.46
CA SER A 186 11.09 11.73 -8.22
C SER A 186 10.79 11.79 -9.73
N THR A 187 11.68 12.43 -10.49
CA THR A 187 11.64 12.50 -11.95
C THR A 187 12.87 11.86 -12.60
N ASP A 188 13.74 11.27 -11.82
CA ASP A 188 15.02 10.68 -12.22
C ASP A 188 15.16 9.21 -11.77
N LEU A 189 14.05 8.44 -11.86
CA LEU A 189 13.98 7.02 -11.53
C LEU A 189 14.33 6.70 -10.04
N GLY A 190 14.04 7.63 -9.12
CA GLY A 190 14.23 7.43 -7.68
C GLY A 190 15.61 7.81 -7.15
N GLN A 191 16.40 8.57 -7.92
CA GLN A 191 17.71 9.05 -7.45
C GLN A 191 17.56 10.25 -6.50
N THR A 192 16.74 11.23 -6.89
CA THR A 192 16.43 12.40 -6.05
C THR A 192 14.94 12.53 -5.76
N TRP A 193 14.60 13.21 -4.68
CA TRP A 193 13.24 13.29 -4.18
C TRP A 193 12.90 14.70 -3.73
N GLN A 194 11.68 15.14 -4.04
CA GLN A 194 11.07 16.38 -3.58
C GLN A 194 9.84 16.05 -2.73
N VAL A 195 9.76 16.65 -1.54
CA VAL A 195 8.60 16.51 -0.65
C VAL A 195 7.45 17.40 -1.15
N LEU A 196 6.28 16.82 -1.29
CA LEU A 196 5.03 17.48 -1.68
C LEU A 196 4.03 17.41 -0.53
N PRO A 197 3.64 18.52 0.09
CA PRO A 197 2.69 18.53 1.19
C PRO A 197 1.27 18.16 0.72
N VAL A 198 0.49 17.54 1.62
CA VAL A 198 -0.93 17.23 1.41
C VAL A 198 -1.71 17.71 2.62
N ASP A 199 -2.53 18.76 2.47
CA ASP A 199 -3.45 19.33 3.48
C ASP A 199 -2.85 19.39 4.91
N ASN A 200 -1.70 20.07 5.06
CA ASN A 200 -0.96 20.15 6.32
C ASN A 200 -1.74 20.76 7.49
N ASP A 201 -2.79 21.54 7.21
CA ASP A 201 -3.62 22.21 8.21
C ASP A 201 -4.81 21.33 8.65
N SER A 202 -4.94 20.12 8.11
CA SER A 202 -6.03 19.20 8.46
C SER A 202 -6.02 18.86 9.95
N PRO A 203 -7.18 18.84 10.61
CA PRO A 203 -7.32 18.33 11.98
C PRO A 203 -7.27 16.80 12.04
N LEU A 204 -7.30 16.10 10.91
CA LEU A 204 -7.33 14.65 10.83
C LEU A 204 -5.92 14.06 10.98
N ASP A 205 -5.81 13.03 11.81
CA ASP A 205 -4.57 12.27 12.01
C ASP A 205 -4.52 11.08 11.05
N VAL A 206 -3.71 11.17 10.01
CA VAL A 206 -3.64 10.20 8.90
C VAL A 206 -2.21 9.80 8.58
N ILE A 207 -2.00 8.52 8.26
CA ILE A 207 -0.72 7.97 7.82
C ILE A 207 -0.90 6.92 6.72
N GLN A 208 0.22 6.50 6.12
CA GLN A 208 0.32 5.33 5.25
C GLN A 208 -0.64 5.41 4.05
N PRO A 209 -0.63 6.48 3.25
CA PRO A 209 -1.53 6.60 2.10
C PRO A 209 -1.25 5.53 1.04
N SER A 210 -2.30 5.05 0.35
CA SER A 210 -2.23 4.39 -0.95
C SER A 210 -2.59 5.39 -2.03
N ILE A 211 -1.93 5.32 -3.20
CA ILE A 211 -2.21 6.18 -4.35
C ILE A 211 -3.01 5.40 -5.38
N LEU A 212 -4.18 5.89 -5.75
CA LEU A 212 -5.01 5.38 -6.84
C LEU A 212 -4.99 6.36 -8.00
N THR A 213 -5.03 5.83 -9.22
CA THR A 213 -5.00 6.61 -10.46
C THR A 213 -6.30 6.50 -11.23
N TYR A 214 -6.72 7.60 -11.86
CA TYR A 214 -7.95 7.70 -12.63
C TYR A 214 -7.69 8.38 -13.98
N PRO A 215 -8.60 8.27 -14.97
CA PRO A 215 -8.52 9.02 -16.20
C PRO A 215 -8.39 10.53 -15.96
N GLY A 216 -7.72 11.24 -16.87
CA GLY A 216 -7.54 12.71 -16.80
C GLY A 216 -6.51 13.15 -15.73
N ASN A 217 -5.52 12.32 -15.44
CA ASN A 217 -4.48 12.60 -14.43
C ASN A 217 -5.01 12.81 -13.00
N ARG A 218 -6.24 12.38 -12.72
CA ARG A 218 -6.77 12.45 -11.35
C ARG A 218 -6.12 11.37 -10.49
N LEU A 219 -5.81 11.72 -9.24
CA LEU A 219 -5.30 10.80 -8.24
C LEU A 219 -6.19 10.86 -6.98
N GLN A 220 -6.20 9.75 -6.24
CA GLN A 220 -6.82 9.66 -4.92
C GLN A 220 -5.82 9.07 -3.93
N LEU A 221 -5.78 9.60 -2.73
CA LEU A 221 -5.13 8.98 -1.58
C LEU A 221 -6.20 8.32 -0.72
N LEU A 222 -5.90 7.10 -0.25
CA LEU A 222 -6.66 6.42 0.80
C LEU A 222 -5.73 6.15 1.98
N CYS A 223 -6.08 6.66 3.15
CA CYS A 223 -5.21 6.71 4.31
C CYS A 223 -5.79 5.97 5.51
N ARG A 224 -4.95 5.28 6.26
CA ARG A 224 -5.21 4.88 7.64
C ARG A 224 -5.40 6.13 8.50
N SER A 225 -6.33 6.11 9.45
CA SER A 225 -6.58 7.24 10.34
C SER A 225 -6.88 6.83 11.79
N LYS A 226 -6.78 7.79 12.70
CA LYS A 226 -7.26 7.65 14.08
C LYS A 226 -8.77 7.90 14.23
N GLN A 227 -9.44 8.35 13.16
CA GLN A 227 -10.85 8.79 13.19
C GLN A 227 -11.88 7.66 12.99
N GLY A 228 -11.44 6.39 13.03
CA GLY A 228 -12.32 5.23 12.86
C GLY A 228 -12.79 5.00 11.41
N ARG A 229 -12.27 5.76 10.46
CA ARG A 229 -12.60 5.65 9.02
C ARG A 229 -11.36 5.78 8.15
N ILE A 230 -11.42 5.22 6.96
CA ILE A 230 -10.44 5.55 5.92
C ILE A 230 -10.66 7.00 5.51
N VAL A 231 -9.58 7.76 5.42
CA VAL A 231 -9.57 9.16 5.01
C VAL A 231 -8.99 9.27 3.62
N GLN A 232 -9.53 10.18 2.81
CA GLN A 232 -9.12 10.39 1.43
C GLN A 232 -8.74 11.84 1.14
N ALA A 233 -7.93 12.03 0.10
CA ALA A 233 -7.73 13.31 -0.59
C ALA A 233 -7.70 13.06 -2.09
N TRP A 234 -8.08 14.08 -2.89
CA TRP A 234 -8.09 14.03 -4.34
C TRP A 234 -7.16 15.05 -4.95
N SER A 235 -6.49 14.67 -6.02
CA SER A 235 -5.73 15.57 -6.90
C SER A 235 -6.34 15.56 -8.30
N PRO A 236 -6.59 16.71 -8.90
CA PRO A 236 -7.08 16.82 -10.28
C PRO A 236 -5.97 16.81 -11.33
N ASP A 237 -4.70 16.94 -10.93
CA ASP A 237 -3.58 17.40 -11.77
C ASP A 237 -2.31 16.53 -11.64
N GLY A 238 -2.48 15.23 -11.38
CA GLY A 238 -1.36 14.29 -11.28
C GLY A 238 -0.51 14.43 -10.02
N GLY A 239 -1.10 14.99 -8.96
CA GLY A 239 -0.43 15.13 -7.66
C GLY A 239 0.29 16.46 -7.49
N ALA A 240 0.10 17.43 -8.39
CA ALA A 240 0.68 18.78 -8.25
C ALA A 240 -0.06 19.58 -7.16
N SER A 241 -1.36 19.40 -7.05
CA SER A 241 -2.17 19.96 -5.97
C SER A 241 -3.10 18.91 -5.35
N TRP A 242 -3.51 19.12 -4.10
CA TRP A 242 -4.37 18.21 -3.34
C TRP A 242 -5.51 18.97 -2.66
N GLY A 243 -6.71 18.39 -2.76
CA GLY A 243 -7.86 18.83 -1.99
C GLY A 243 -7.71 18.50 -0.50
N ARG A 244 -8.68 18.96 0.30
CA ARG A 244 -8.70 18.69 1.75
C ARG A 244 -8.91 17.21 2.05
N LEU A 245 -8.32 16.76 3.15
CA LEU A 245 -8.57 15.43 3.71
C LEU A 245 -10.03 15.33 4.17
N SER A 246 -10.69 14.23 3.82
CA SER A 246 -12.07 13.95 4.22
C SER A 246 -12.29 12.47 4.53
N PRO A 247 -13.10 12.12 5.55
CA PRO A 247 -13.46 10.73 5.82
C PRO A 247 -14.29 10.12 4.68
N THR A 248 -14.08 8.84 4.40
CA THR A 248 -14.94 8.01 3.54
C THR A 248 -16.04 7.33 4.37
N SER A 249 -16.93 6.58 3.72
CA SER A 249 -17.89 5.69 4.39
C SER A 249 -17.23 4.43 4.99
N LEU A 250 -16.02 4.07 4.56
CA LEU A 250 -15.33 2.85 4.97
C LEU A 250 -14.77 2.97 6.39
N LEU A 251 -15.03 1.96 7.21
CA LEU A 251 -14.50 1.88 8.56
C LEU A 251 -13.00 1.57 8.55
N ASN A 252 -12.28 1.97 9.60
CA ASN A 252 -10.88 1.61 9.81
C ASN A 252 -10.57 1.61 11.31
N PRO A 253 -10.11 0.49 11.88
CA PRO A 253 -9.79 0.38 13.31
C PRO A 253 -8.38 0.91 13.61
N ASN A 254 -7.94 1.94 12.92
CA ASN A 254 -6.57 2.40 12.97
C ASN A 254 -5.57 1.29 12.55
N SER A 255 -5.86 0.63 11.43
CA SER A 255 -5.02 -0.43 10.83
C SER A 255 -4.55 -0.02 9.45
N GLY A 256 -3.35 -0.47 9.07
CA GLY A 256 -2.81 -0.24 7.72
C GLY A 256 -3.70 -0.86 6.64
N THR A 257 -3.88 -0.14 5.54
CA THR A 257 -4.60 -0.58 4.34
C THR A 257 -3.67 -0.56 3.14
N ASP A 258 -4.06 -1.17 2.04
CA ASP A 258 -3.44 -0.93 0.72
C ASP A 258 -4.47 -1.02 -0.40
N ALA A 259 -4.26 -0.24 -1.46
CA ALA A 259 -5.16 -0.17 -2.60
C ALA A 259 -4.40 -0.22 -3.93
N VAL A 260 -5.08 -0.62 -4.99
CA VAL A 260 -4.52 -0.68 -6.35
C VAL A 260 -5.56 -0.28 -7.39
N THR A 261 -5.12 0.45 -8.41
CA THR A 261 -5.88 0.66 -9.65
C THR A 261 -5.54 -0.46 -10.61
N LEU A 262 -6.55 -1.25 -10.99
CA LEU A 262 -6.39 -2.31 -11.98
C LEU A 262 -6.32 -1.74 -13.41
N LYS A 263 -5.74 -2.50 -14.34
CA LYS A 263 -5.72 -2.17 -15.78
C LYS A 263 -7.11 -1.91 -16.35
N SER A 264 -8.14 -2.51 -15.76
CA SER A 264 -9.56 -2.27 -16.12
C SER A 264 -10.09 -0.90 -15.70
N GLY A 265 -9.36 -0.15 -14.86
CA GLY A 265 -9.81 1.07 -14.19
C GLY A 265 -10.58 0.83 -12.89
N THR A 266 -10.82 -0.42 -12.50
CA THR A 266 -11.42 -0.76 -11.19
C THR A 266 -10.41 -0.52 -10.09
N GLN A 267 -10.85 0.08 -8.99
CA GLN A 267 -10.07 0.24 -7.77
C GLN A 267 -10.34 -0.93 -6.83
N LEU A 268 -9.30 -1.51 -6.26
CA LEU A 268 -9.42 -2.48 -5.16
C LEU A 268 -8.72 -1.95 -3.92
N LEU A 269 -9.34 -2.19 -2.77
CA LEU A 269 -8.83 -1.81 -1.45
C LEU A 269 -8.89 -3.01 -0.52
N VAL A 270 -7.78 -3.31 0.17
CA VAL A 270 -7.74 -4.32 1.24
C VAL A 270 -7.70 -3.60 2.58
N TYR A 271 -8.63 -3.93 3.49
CA TYR A 271 -8.82 -3.18 4.72
C TYR A 271 -9.49 -4.02 5.82
N ASN A 272 -9.41 -3.53 7.06
CA ASN A 272 -10.15 -4.07 8.20
C ASN A 272 -11.44 -3.25 8.38
N PRO A 273 -12.64 -3.83 8.16
CA PRO A 273 -13.94 -3.12 8.17
C PRO A 273 -14.52 -3.01 9.58
N ALA A 274 -13.79 -2.40 10.51
CA ALA A 274 -14.21 -2.27 11.90
C ALA A 274 -13.95 -0.87 12.46
N LEU A 275 -14.57 -0.54 13.57
CA LEU A 275 -14.19 0.61 14.39
C LEU A 275 -13.03 0.26 15.32
N PRO A 276 -12.24 1.25 15.77
CA PRO A 276 -11.24 1.04 16.80
C PRO A 276 -11.89 0.54 18.09
N GLY A 277 -11.24 -0.40 18.76
CA GLY A 277 -11.62 -0.83 20.10
C GLY A 277 -10.74 -0.19 21.17
N LYS A 278 -10.76 -0.77 22.37
CA LYS A 278 -10.00 -0.29 23.52
C LYS A 278 -8.49 -0.45 23.28
N ASP A 279 -8.09 -1.57 22.71
CA ASP A 279 -6.69 -1.93 22.46
C ASP A 279 -6.34 -1.70 20.98
N TRP A 280 -5.07 -1.42 20.70
CA TRP A 280 -4.57 -1.09 19.37
C TRP A 280 -4.77 -2.22 18.33
N PHE A 281 -4.90 -3.47 18.77
CA PHE A 281 -5.10 -4.63 17.89
C PHE A 281 -6.59 -4.95 17.65
N ASN A 282 -7.52 -4.33 18.38
CA ASN A 282 -8.94 -4.57 18.18
C ASN A 282 -9.39 -4.17 16.76
N GLY A 283 -10.33 -4.92 16.20
CA GLY A 283 -10.89 -4.70 14.87
C GLY A 283 -10.02 -5.23 13.73
N ARG A 284 -8.94 -5.96 14.00
CA ARG A 284 -8.03 -6.54 12.99
C ARG A 284 -8.30 -8.01 12.68
N SER A 285 -9.33 -8.63 13.27
CA SER A 285 -9.67 -10.03 13.05
C SER A 285 -10.44 -10.31 11.76
N THR A 286 -10.97 -9.29 11.11
CA THR A 286 -11.63 -9.40 9.81
C THR A 286 -10.83 -8.61 8.77
N LEU A 287 -10.57 -9.23 7.61
CA LEU A 287 -9.89 -8.58 6.49
C LEU A 287 -10.70 -8.78 5.21
N ARG A 288 -11.03 -7.68 4.51
CA ARG A 288 -11.85 -7.69 3.31
C ARG A 288 -11.19 -6.98 2.14
N VAL A 289 -11.70 -7.29 0.94
CA VAL A 289 -11.42 -6.56 -0.28
C VAL A 289 -12.68 -5.84 -0.71
N ALA A 290 -12.59 -4.53 -0.87
CA ALA A 290 -13.64 -3.71 -1.47
C ALA A 290 -13.23 -3.26 -2.88
N ALA A 291 -14.23 -3.10 -3.76
CA ALA A 291 -14.06 -2.58 -5.10
C ALA A 291 -14.83 -1.28 -5.30
N SER A 292 -14.31 -0.43 -6.20
CA SER A 292 -14.97 0.79 -6.65
C SER A 292 -14.58 1.09 -8.10
N THR A 293 -15.46 1.77 -8.84
CA THR A 293 -15.16 2.28 -10.19
C THR A 293 -14.94 3.79 -10.21
N ASP A 294 -15.38 4.48 -9.16
CA ASP A 294 -15.33 5.95 -9.04
C ASP A 294 -14.49 6.45 -7.86
N GLY A 295 -14.07 5.55 -6.95
CA GLY A 295 -13.34 5.85 -5.73
C GLY A 295 -14.19 6.43 -4.60
N VAL A 296 -15.51 6.53 -4.80
CA VAL A 296 -16.48 7.11 -3.84
C VAL A 296 -17.41 6.01 -3.30
N ALA A 297 -18.07 5.28 -4.19
CA ALA A 297 -18.91 4.14 -3.83
C ALA A 297 -18.06 2.87 -3.79
N TRP A 298 -17.94 2.29 -2.60
CA TRP A 298 -17.20 1.06 -2.35
C TRP A 298 -18.13 -0.06 -1.90
N HIS A 299 -17.88 -1.28 -2.38
CA HIS A 299 -18.60 -2.48 -1.96
C HIS A 299 -17.63 -3.64 -1.76
N ASP A 300 -17.87 -4.45 -0.73
CA ASP A 300 -17.05 -5.63 -0.46
C ASP A 300 -17.25 -6.68 -1.57
N VAL A 301 -16.14 -7.22 -2.06
CA VAL A 301 -16.10 -8.21 -3.13
C VAL A 301 -15.48 -9.53 -2.71
N ALA A 302 -14.71 -9.55 -1.63
CA ALA A 302 -14.16 -10.77 -1.04
C ALA A 302 -13.90 -10.59 0.45
N THR A 303 -14.11 -11.65 1.22
CA THR A 303 -13.64 -11.77 2.61
C THR A 303 -12.42 -12.66 2.61
N LEU A 304 -11.26 -12.11 3.00
CA LEU A 304 -10.00 -12.85 3.08
C LEU A 304 -9.88 -13.59 4.41
N GLU A 305 -10.32 -12.96 5.49
CA GLU A 305 -10.32 -13.48 6.85
C GLU A 305 -11.55 -13.01 7.63
N ASN A 306 -12.04 -13.87 8.51
CA ASN A 306 -13.18 -13.59 9.38
C ASN A 306 -12.98 -14.29 10.73
N GLY A 307 -12.01 -13.82 11.50
CA GLY A 307 -11.68 -14.31 12.83
C GLY A 307 -12.38 -13.55 13.94
N THR A 308 -11.99 -13.79 15.18
CA THR A 308 -12.55 -13.16 16.39
C THR A 308 -11.50 -12.42 17.21
N THR A 309 -10.34 -13.01 17.44
CA THR A 309 -9.24 -12.48 18.26
C THR A 309 -7.91 -12.40 17.53
N GLU A 310 -7.84 -12.95 16.33
CA GLU A 310 -6.65 -13.00 15.49
C GLU A 310 -6.30 -11.63 14.93
N GLU A 311 -5.05 -11.46 14.50
CA GLU A 311 -4.60 -10.26 13.79
C GLU A 311 -4.31 -10.57 12.32
N TYR A 312 -5.13 -10.02 11.43
CA TYR A 312 -4.96 -10.00 9.98
C TYR A 312 -4.87 -8.56 9.52
N SER A 313 -3.67 -8.08 9.23
CA SER A 313 -3.45 -6.64 9.07
C SER A 313 -2.30 -6.32 8.12
N TYR A 314 -2.15 -5.05 7.80
CA TYR A 314 -1.07 -4.51 6.98
C TYR A 314 -0.95 -5.21 5.61
N PRO A 315 -2.03 -5.23 4.83
CA PRO A 315 -2.03 -5.85 3.50
C PRO A 315 -1.14 -5.08 2.52
N ALA A 316 -0.67 -5.80 1.50
CA ALA A 316 -0.16 -5.25 0.25
C ALA A 316 -0.90 -5.91 -0.90
N ILE A 317 -1.25 -5.16 -1.95
CA ILE A 317 -2.03 -5.63 -3.09
C ILE A 317 -1.43 -5.15 -4.40
N ILE A 318 -1.32 -6.02 -5.40
CA ILE A 318 -0.93 -5.69 -6.77
C ILE A 318 -1.79 -6.45 -7.79
N GLU A 319 -1.91 -5.92 -9.01
CA GLU A 319 -2.35 -6.66 -10.18
C GLU A 319 -1.11 -7.18 -10.92
N ALA A 320 -1.03 -8.49 -11.14
CA ALA A 320 0.04 -9.12 -11.88
C ALA A 320 -0.11 -8.94 -13.41
N GLN A 321 0.92 -9.30 -14.16
CA GLN A 321 0.90 -9.22 -15.64
C GLN A 321 -0.19 -10.07 -16.26
N ASP A 322 -0.54 -11.20 -15.63
CA ASP A 322 -1.59 -12.11 -16.06
C ASP A 322 -3.02 -11.66 -15.69
N GLY A 323 -3.16 -10.50 -15.02
CA GLY A 323 -4.43 -9.91 -14.61
C GLY A 323 -4.99 -10.44 -13.30
N ARG A 324 -4.33 -11.41 -12.65
CA ARG A 324 -4.69 -11.84 -11.31
C ARG A 324 -4.23 -10.81 -10.28
N VAL A 325 -4.96 -10.76 -9.16
CA VAL A 325 -4.65 -9.86 -8.06
C VAL A 325 -3.99 -10.65 -6.94
N HIS A 326 -2.78 -10.25 -6.58
CA HIS A 326 -2.00 -10.85 -5.51
C HIS A 326 -2.04 -9.95 -4.28
N ILE A 327 -2.33 -10.55 -3.13
CA ILE A 327 -2.44 -9.87 -1.84
C ILE A 327 -1.56 -10.60 -0.85
N THR A 328 -0.77 -9.86 -0.08
CA THR A 328 -0.07 -10.39 1.08
C THR A 328 -0.46 -9.59 2.32
N TYR A 329 -0.48 -10.23 3.48
CA TYR A 329 -0.79 -9.57 4.76
C TYR A 329 -0.20 -10.31 5.95
N THR A 330 -0.05 -9.60 7.05
CA THR A 330 0.37 -10.16 8.33
C THR A 330 -0.68 -11.11 8.86
N TYR A 331 -0.26 -12.34 9.16
CA TYR A 331 -1.09 -13.38 9.76
C TYR A 331 -0.59 -13.66 11.19
N ASN A 332 -1.34 -13.18 12.18
CA ASN A 332 -1.06 -13.31 13.62
C ASN A 332 0.37 -12.88 14.04
N ARG A 333 0.99 -11.97 13.29
CA ARG A 333 2.40 -11.57 13.45
C ARG A 333 3.42 -12.72 13.42
N GLN A 334 2.99 -13.91 13.05
CA GLN A 334 3.84 -15.10 12.99
C GLN A 334 4.22 -15.47 11.55
N ASN A 335 3.39 -15.08 10.60
CA ASN A 335 3.60 -15.39 9.18
C ASN A 335 3.07 -14.28 8.28
N ILE A 336 3.38 -14.38 7.00
CA ILE A 336 2.73 -13.63 5.93
C ILE A 336 1.85 -14.59 5.16
N LYS A 337 0.57 -14.25 4.98
CA LYS A 337 -0.34 -15.00 4.12
C LYS A 337 -0.41 -14.37 2.74
N HIS A 338 -0.41 -15.19 1.73
CA HIS A 338 -0.57 -14.81 0.33
C HIS A 338 -1.92 -15.32 -0.18
N VAL A 339 -2.65 -14.46 -0.87
CA VAL A 339 -3.94 -14.75 -1.50
C VAL A 339 -3.91 -14.28 -2.94
N VAL A 340 -4.45 -15.09 -3.85
CA VAL A 340 -4.66 -14.74 -5.25
C VAL A 340 -6.16 -14.63 -5.51
N LEU A 341 -6.60 -13.46 -5.98
CA LEU A 341 -7.95 -13.23 -6.46
C LEU A 341 -7.99 -13.23 -7.98
N GLN A 342 -9.06 -13.78 -8.52
CA GLN A 342 -9.34 -13.79 -9.94
C GLN A 342 -10.75 -13.24 -10.19
N ALA A 343 -10.89 -12.35 -11.18
CA ALA A 343 -12.19 -11.93 -11.69
C ALA A 343 -12.79 -13.01 -12.58
N GLN A 344 -14.09 -13.27 -12.42
CA GLN A 344 -14.91 -14.13 -13.27
C GLN A 344 -15.84 -13.30 -14.16
#